data_ba41084effe5c3467d602e82a488d372
#
_entry.id   ba41084effe5c3467d602e82a488d372
#
_cell.length_a   1.000
_cell.length_b   1.000
_cell.length_c   1.000
_cell.angle_alpha   90.00
_cell.angle_beta   90.00
_cell.angle_gamma   90.00
#
_symmetry.space_group_name_H-M   'P 1'
#
loop_
_entity.id
_entity.type
_entity.pdbx_description
1 polymer ?
#
loop_
_entity_poly.entity_id
_entity_poly.type
_entity_poly.pdbx_seq_one_letter_code
_entity_poly.pdbx_strand_id
1 'polypeptide(L)'
;MAILQLKNLNKTFSPKVIPVKDISLSVEDSEFLTLLGPSGCGKSTTLRMIAGLEEVTRGKIFLGTEDITYKRAGDRNMAMVFQSYALYPHMTVRENLASGLKLKKVPSGEIQTRVTEVAELLGLEDLFQRKPGQLSGGQRQRVAVGRALVRKAEAYLLDEPLSNLDALLRERVRADIKQIFAAQKAPVVYVTHDQTEAMTLSSQVAVLNNGYVQQLAPPADIYNHPANLFVAGFVGSPQMNLLTIPCKGNSAMLGDFSITLPKFSSSPPQIVLGIRPEHVRVALPEDTQTVKGRVYLVENLGMYKLVSVRVASSQTEPPTLRALLPPDQNWDNEEITLALPSENIHWFDVESGDVFQ
;
A
#
# COMPACT_ATOMS: atom_id res chain seq x y z
N MET A 1 22.00 6.14 -8.93
CA MET A 1 21.50 7.53 -8.69
C MET A 1 19.99 7.48 -8.80
N ALA A 2 19.26 8.16 -7.91
CA ALA A 2 17.80 8.22 -8.01
C ALA A 2 17.38 8.84 -9.35
N ILE A 3 16.52 8.15 -10.08
CA ILE A 3 16.04 8.63 -11.39
C ILE A 3 14.88 9.60 -11.23
N LEU A 4 13.95 9.31 -10.30
CA LEU A 4 12.82 10.19 -10.01
C LEU A 4 12.94 10.71 -8.58
N GLN A 5 13.01 12.03 -8.39
CA GLN A 5 13.09 12.67 -7.07
C GLN A 5 12.00 13.71 -6.89
N LEU A 6 11.34 13.65 -5.75
CA LEU A 6 10.42 14.67 -5.24
C LEU A 6 11.09 15.38 -4.07
N LYS A 7 11.16 16.70 -4.07
CA LYS A 7 11.79 17.49 -3.00
C LYS A 7 10.80 18.50 -2.44
N ASN A 8 10.40 18.31 -1.19
CA ASN A 8 9.49 19.18 -0.41
C ASN A 8 8.22 19.55 -1.19
N LEU A 9 7.61 18.54 -1.82
CA LEU A 9 6.50 18.71 -2.73
C LEU A 9 5.24 19.08 -1.97
N ASN A 10 4.59 20.17 -2.38
CA ASN A 10 3.35 20.66 -1.79
C ASN A 10 2.32 20.97 -2.87
N LYS A 11 1.05 20.69 -2.57
CA LYS A 11 -0.09 21.11 -3.36
C LYS A 11 -1.17 21.73 -2.49
N THR A 12 -1.55 22.94 -2.84
CA THR A 12 -2.66 23.69 -2.21
C THR A 12 -3.66 24.07 -3.28
N PHE A 13 -4.89 23.58 -3.17
CA PHE A 13 -6.01 24.01 -4.02
C PHE A 13 -6.73 25.24 -3.42
N SER A 14 -6.82 25.26 -2.10
CA SER A 14 -7.37 26.40 -1.33
C SER A 14 -6.78 26.35 0.09
N PRO A 15 -6.94 27.41 0.91
CA PRO A 15 -6.42 27.43 2.29
C PRO A 15 -6.89 26.23 3.15
N LYS A 16 -8.04 25.63 2.81
CA LYS A 16 -8.62 24.49 3.52
C LYS A 16 -8.33 23.13 2.85
N VAL A 17 -7.82 23.12 1.61
CA VAL A 17 -7.61 21.91 0.81
C VAL A 17 -6.15 21.79 0.41
N ILE A 18 -5.37 21.10 1.22
CA ILE A 18 -3.92 20.88 1.04
C ILE A 18 -3.67 19.37 1.03
N PRO A 19 -3.86 18.71 -0.13
CA PRO A 19 -3.73 17.24 -0.22
C PRO A 19 -2.30 16.72 -0.18
N VAL A 20 -1.30 17.57 -0.45
CA VAL A 20 0.12 17.18 -0.42
C VAL A 20 0.90 18.20 0.39
N LYS A 21 1.60 17.70 1.41
CA LYS A 21 2.30 18.51 2.39
C LYS A 21 3.70 17.95 2.60
N ASP A 22 4.69 18.66 2.04
CA ASP A 22 6.12 18.41 2.23
C ASP A 22 6.58 16.97 1.88
N ILE A 23 6.08 16.42 0.77
CA ILE A 23 6.47 15.08 0.33
C ILE A 23 7.85 15.13 -0.32
N SER A 24 8.78 14.35 0.24
CA SER A 24 10.10 14.10 -0.32
C SER A 24 10.29 12.60 -0.48
N LEU A 25 10.52 12.14 -1.73
CA LEU A 25 10.69 10.74 -2.11
C LEU A 25 11.74 10.62 -3.20
N SER A 26 12.43 9.50 -3.26
CA SER A 26 13.26 9.11 -4.39
C SER A 26 12.90 7.71 -4.86
N VAL A 27 12.94 7.49 -6.17
CA VAL A 27 12.67 6.20 -6.80
C VAL A 27 13.83 5.89 -7.75
N GLU A 28 14.50 4.80 -7.49
CA GLU A 28 15.68 4.38 -8.25
C GLU A 28 15.28 3.63 -9.54
N ASP A 29 16.28 3.35 -10.37
CA ASP A 29 16.14 2.43 -11.51
C ASP A 29 15.59 1.08 -11.07
N SER A 30 14.65 0.54 -11.84
CA SER A 30 14.00 -0.76 -11.58
C SER A 30 13.25 -0.84 -10.25
N GLU A 31 13.08 0.27 -9.55
CA GLU A 31 12.34 0.31 -8.30
C GLU A 31 10.84 0.48 -8.57
N PHE A 32 10.05 -0.24 -7.77
CA PHE A 32 8.59 -0.18 -7.79
C PHE A 32 8.11 0.46 -6.48
N LEU A 33 7.87 1.76 -6.50
CA LEU A 33 7.33 2.50 -5.36
C LEU A 33 5.81 2.51 -5.38
N THR A 34 5.17 2.06 -4.30
CA THR A 34 3.73 2.24 -4.11
C THR A 34 3.42 3.35 -3.13
N LEU A 35 2.53 4.25 -3.54
CA LEU A 35 1.86 5.22 -2.67
C LEU A 35 0.58 4.58 -2.13
N LEU A 36 0.57 4.21 -0.86
CA LEU A 36 -0.52 3.54 -0.16
C LEU A 36 -1.15 4.48 0.86
N GLY A 37 -2.47 4.42 1.04
CA GLY A 37 -3.15 5.22 2.07
C GLY A 37 -4.65 5.35 1.83
N PRO A 38 -5.41 5.92 2.76
CA PRO A 38 -6.86 6.10 2.65
C PRO A 38 -7.24 7.07 1.51
N SER A 39 -8.51 7.08 1.15
CA SER A 39 -9.04 8.02 0.16
C SER A 39 -8.81 9.46 0.60
N GLY A 40 -8.40 10.32 -0.34
CA GLY A 40 -8.16 11.75 -0.06
C GLY A 40 -6.81 12.11 0.59
N CYS A 41 -5.93 11.14 0.89
CA CYS A 41 -4.62 11.43 1.52
C CYS A 41 -3.56 12.04 0.57
N GLY A 42 -3.87 12.26 -0.72
CA GLY A 42 -2.99 12.96 -1.66
C GLY A 42 -2.28 12.08 -2.70
N LYS A 43 -2.48 10.76 -2.73
CA LYS A 43 -1.80 9.81 -3.65
C LYS A 43 -1.92 10.20 -5.13
N SER A 44 -3.15 10.22 -5.66
CA SER A 44 -3.39 10.56 -7.08
C SER A 44 -3.00 12.00 -7.41
N THR A 45 -3.09 12.93 -6.44
CA THR A 45 -2.61 14.30 -6.62
C THR A 45 -1.08 14.31 -6.80
N THR A 46 -0.35 13.59 -5.94
CA THR A 46 1.11 13.43 -6.06
C THR A 46 1.48 12.81 -7.40
N LEU A 47 0.78 11.73 -7.81
CA LEU A 47 1.04 11.08 -9.10
C LEU A 47 0.79 12.03 -10.28
N ARG A 48 -0.29 12.81 -10.23
CA ARG A 48 -0.62 13.80 -11.29
C ARG A 48 0.38 14.94 -11.35
N MET A 49 0.93 15.39 -10.22
CA MET A 49 2.03 16.36 -10.20
C MET A 49 3.29 15.79 -10.84
N ILE A 50 3.64 14.51 -10.58
CA ILE A 50 4.75 13.83 -11.24
C ILE A 50 4.52 13.75 -12.75
N ALA A 51 3.29 13.43 -13.17
CA ALA A 51 2.91 13.38 -14.58
C ALA A 51 2.89 14.75 -15.29
N GLY A 52 2.87 15.85 -14.55
CA GLY A 52 2.67 17.21 -15.10
C GLY A 52 1.23 17.51 -15.52
N LEU A 53 0.28 16.76 -14.97
CA LEU A 53 -1.16 16.95 -15.14
C LEU A 53 -1.77 17.84 -14.04
N GLU A 54 -0.99 18.08 -12.99
CA GLU A 54 -1.34 18.98 -11.90
C GLU A 54 -0.13 19.84 -11.57
N GLU A 55 -0.34 21.13 -11.35
CA GLU A 55 0.72 22.06 -11.03
C GLU A 55 1.22 21.92 -9.59
N VAL A 56 2.51 22.01 -9.40
CA VAL A 56 3.17 22.03 -8.08
C VAL A 56 3.02 23.41 -7.47
N THR A 57 2.51 23.51 -6.24
CA THR A 57 2.44 24.79 -5.51
C THR A 57 3.83 25.16 -4.93
N ARG A 58 4.57 24.17 -4.41
CA ARG A 58 5.88 24.33 -3.82
C ARG A 58 6.69 23.05 -3.94
N GLY A 59 8.02 23.15 -3.98
CA GLY A 59 8.92 22.02 -4.11
C GLY A 59 9.33 21.78 -5.55
N LYS A 60 10.05 20.67 -5.78
CA LYS A 60 10.62 20.33 -7.09
C LYS A 60 10.50 18.86 -7.43
N ILE A 61 10.44 18.57 -8.73
CA ILE A 61 10.44 17.21 -9.29
C ILE A 61 11.61 17.11 -10.26
N PHE A 62 12.45 16.10 -10.06
CA PHE A 62 13.58 15.81 -10.94
C PHE A 62 13.42 14.44 -11.60
N LEU A 63 13.82 14.34 -12.85
CA LEU A 63 13.99 13.09 -13.57
C LEU A 63 15.45 13.00 -14.02
N GLY A 64 16.21 12.08 -13.45
CA GLY A 64 17.65 12.12 -13.53
C GLY A 64 18.21 13.40 -12.90
N THR A 65 18.96 14.17 -13.68
CA THR A 65 19.51 15.48 -13.28
C THR A 65 18.61 16.66 -13.67
N GLU A 66 17.53 16.40 -14.43
CA GLU A 66 16.71 17.45 -15.01
C GLU A 66 15.57 17.86 -14.05
N ASP A 67 15.41 19.17 -13.79
CA ASP A 67 14.24 19.74 -13.11
C ASP A 67 13.05 19.77 -14.10
N ILE A 68 12.06 18.90 -13.86
CA ILE A 68 10.87 18.77 -14.70
C ILE A 68 9.62 19.41 -14.09
N THR A 69 9.77 20.15 -12.99
CA THR A 69 8.66 20.67 -12.18
C THR A 69 7.61 21.39 -13.02
N TYR A 70 8.06 22.23 -13.95
CA TYR A 70 7.17 23.04 -14.80
C TYR A 70 7.11 22.57 -16.26
N LYS A 71 7.72 21.41 -16.58
CA LYS A 71 7.59 20.82 -17.91
C LYS A 71 6.16 20.35 -18.14
N ARG A 72 5.67 20.50 -19.38
CA ARG A 72 4.37 19.96 -19.80
C ARG A 72 4.39 18.44 -19.73
N ALA A 73 3.26 17.82 -19.43
CA ALA A 73 3.12 16.36 -19.32
C ALA A 73 3.67 15.61 -20.55
N GLY A 74 3.44 16.16 -21.78
CA GLY A 74 3.92 15.58 -23.03
C GLY A 74 5.45 15.51 -23.16
N ASP A 75 6.16 16.42 -22.47
CA ASP A 75 7.60 16.62 -22.59
C ASP A 75 8.39 15.91 -21.47
N ARG A 76 7.71 15.30 -20.48
CA ARG A 76 8.34 14.60 -19.34
C ARG A 76 8.85 13.20 -19.64
N ASN A 77 8.60 12.66 -20.84
CA ASN A 77 8.91 11.29 -21.24
C ASN A 77 8.43 10.20 -20.26
N MET A 78 7.30 10.42 -19.59
CA MET A 78 6.65 9.48 -18.71
C MET A 78 5.45 8.81 -19.37
N ALA A 79 5.13 7.59 -18.96
CA ALA A 79 3.92 6.89 -19.38
C ALA A 79 2.98 6.71 -18.19
N MET A 80 1.69 7.01 -18.38
CA MET A 80 0.69 6.91 -17.34
C MET A 80 -0.43 5.96 -17.73
N VAL A 81 -0.80 5.08 -16.78
CA VAL A 81 -2.00 4.24 -16.82
C VAL A 81 -3.01 4.84 -15.86
N PHE A 82 -4.17 5.21 -16.39
CA PHE A 82 -5.25 5.84 -15.61
C PHE A 82 -6.20 4.79 -15.03
N GLN A 83 -6.84 5.09 -13.93
CA GLN A 83 -7.88 4.27 -13.29
C GLN A 83 -9.01 3.87 -14.26
N SER A 84 -9.41 4.78 -15.13
CA SER A 84 -10.44 4.53 -16.17
C SER A 84 -9.89 3.84 -17.42
N TYR A 85 -8.61 3.43 -17.41
CA TYR A 85 -7.86 2.93 -18.58
C TYR A 85 -7.64 3.98 -19.67
N ALA A 86 -8.52 4.95 -19.83
CA ALA A 86 -8.51 6.06 -20.81
C ALA A 86 -8.21 5.59 -22.26
N LEU A 87 -8.78 4.45 -22.66
CA LEU A 87 -8.65 3.92 -24.04
C LEU A 87 -9.49 4.77 -24.99
N TYR A 88 -8.99 4.96 -26.22
CA TYR A 88 -9.72 5.63 -27.27
C TYR A 88 -10.81 4.68 -27.80
N PRO A 89 -12.11 4.95 -27.58
CA PRO A 89 -13.19 3.98 -27.83
C PRO A 89 -13.44 3.70 -29.33
N HIS A 90 -13.06 4.64 -30.18
CA HIS A 90 -13.19 4.54 -31.66
C HIS A 90 -12.02 3.80 -32.31
N MET A 91 -10.89 3.64 -31.62
CA MET A 91 -9.69 2.96 -32.09
C MET A 91 -9.70 1.46 -31.72
N THR A 92 -9.10 0.64 -32.57
CA THR A 92 -8.84 -0.77 -32.27
C THR A 92 -7.74 -0.91 -31.20
N VAL A 93 -7.51 -2.14 -30.68
CA VAL A 93 -6.41 -2.45 -29.77
C VAL A 93 -5.05 -2.04 -30.38
N ARG A 94 -4.77 -2.44 -31.62
CA ARG A 94 -3.54 -2.08 -32.35
C ARG A 94 -3.37 -0.56 -32.44
N GLU A 95 -4.43 0.15 -32.77
CA GLU A 95 -4.40 1.61 -32.89
C GLU A 95 -4.21 2.30 -31.53
N ASN A 96 -4.85 1.80 -30.48
CA ASN A 96 -4.63 2.27 -29.11
C ASN A 96 -3.16 2.12 -28.70
N LEU A 97 -2.55 0.95 -28.92
CA LEU A 97 -1.13 0.70 -28.63
C LEU A 97 -0.23 1.66 -29.41
N ALA A 98 -0.49 1.85 -30.70
CA ALA A 98 0.30 2.69 -31.58
C ALA A 98 0.13 4.20 -31.35
N SER A 99 -0.94 4.63 -30.71
CA SER A 99 -1.39 6.03 -30.66
C SER A 99 -0.31 7.01 -30.17
N GLY A 100 0.36 6.68 -29.07
CA GLY A 100 1.41 7.52 -28.48
C GLY A 100 2.67 7.64 -29.36
N LEU A 101 3.03 6.57 -30.07
CA LEU A 101 4.17 6.56 -30.98
C LEU A 101 3.89 7.36 -32.27
N LYS A 102 2.65 7.28 -32.77
CA LYS A 102 2.21 8.08 -33.94
C LYS A 102 2.27 9.57 -33.62
N LEU A 103 1.85 10.00 -32.43
CA LEU A 103 1.94 11.39 -31.98
C LEU A 103 3.40 11.88 -31.90
N LYS A 104 4.33 11.01 -31.53
CA LYS A 104 5.78 11.30 -31.51
C LYS A 104 6.43 11.15 -32.91
N LYS A 105 5.66 10.90 -33.98
CA LYS A 105 6.14 10.72 -35.37
C LYS A 105 7.21 9.63 -35.52
N VAL A 106 7.10 8.56 -34.71
CA VAL A 106 8.00 7.38 -34.83
C VAL A 106 7.74 6.71 -36.21
N PRO A 107 8.78 6.18 -36.85
CA PRO A 107 8.63 5.50 -38.14
C PRO A 107 7.67 4.31 -38.07
N SER A 108 6.87 4.09 -39.13
CA SER A 108 5.81 3.07 -39.13
C SER A 108 6.34 1.64 -38.92
N GLY A 109 7.50 1.29 -39.44
CA GLY A 109 8.14 -0.01 -39.20
C GLY A 109 8.49 -0.23 -37.72
N GLU A 110 9.05 0.79 -37.07
CA GLU A 110 9.39 0.73 -35.66
C GLU A 110 8.12 0.65 -34.77
N ILE A 111 7.06 1.39 -35.14
CA ILE A 111 5.75 1.28 -34.46
C ILE A 111 5.24 -0.16 -34.53
N GLN A 112 5.30 -0.78 -35.73
CA GLN A 112 4.81 -2.15 -35.90
C GLN A 112 5.59 -3.13 -35.03
N THR A 113 6.93 -3.05 -35.03
CA THR A 113 7.79 -3.91 -34.22
C THR A 113 7.46 -3.78 -32.72
N ARG A 114 7.47 -2.56 -32.19
CA ARG A 114 7.18 -2.32 -30.76
C ARG A 114 5.79 -2.74 -30.35
N VAL A 115 4.77 -2.51 -31.19
CA VAL A 115 3.38 -2.90 -30.92
C VAL A 115 3.25 -4.42 -30.91
N THR A 116 3.93 -5.13 -31.82
CA THR A 116 3.90 -6.60 -31.87
C THR A 116 4.59 -7.19 -30.63
N GLU A 117 5.81 -6.74 -30.31
CA GLU A 117 6.55 -7.18 -29.12
C GLU A 117 5.73 -7.03 -27.81
N VAL A 118 5.08 -5.88 -27.64
CA VAL A 118 4.27 -5.62 -26.43
C VAL A 118 2.96 -6.40 -26.47
N ALA A 119 2.37 -6.62 -27.63
CA ALA A 119 1.15 -7.41 -27.75
C ALA A 119 1.41 -8.90 -27.42
N GLU A 120 2.51 -9.46 -27.91
CA GLU A 120 2.97 -10.81 -27.57
C GLU A 120 3.20 -10.95 -26.05
N LEU A 121 3.91 -9.99 -25.45
CA LEU A 121 4.14 -9.97 -23.98
C LEU A 121 2.84 -10.00 -23.18
N LEU A 122 1.77 -9.36 -23.69
CA LEU A 122 0.50 -9.18 -22.98
C LEU A 122 -0.61 -10.14 -23.45
N GLY A 123 -0.34 -11.01 -24.44
CA GLY A 123 -1.33 -11.91 -25.03
C GLY A 123 -2.52 -11.15 -25.67
N LEU A 124 -2.19 -10.14 -26.50
CA LEU A 124 -3.19 -9.25 -27.13
C LEU A 124 -3.29 -9.44 -28.65
N GLU A 125 -2.53 -10.36 -29.27
CA GLU A 125 -2.43 -10.52 -30.73
C GLU A 125 -3.79 -10.80 -31.36
N ASP A 126 -4.54 -11.74 -30.80
CA ASP A 126 -5.88 -12.13 -31.28
C ASP A 126 -6.93 -11.03 -31.09
N LEU A 127 -6.59 -9.99 -30.33
CA LEU A 127 -7.48 -8.88 -30.01
C LEU A 127 -7.22 -7.62 -30.83
N PHE A 128 -6.23 -7.62 -31.69
CA PHE A 128 -5.76 -6.44 -32.43
C PHE A 128 -6.86 -5.66 -33.16
N GLN A 129 -7.84 -6.36 -33.72
CA GLN A 129 -8.93 -5.73 -34.49
C GLN A 129 -10.12 -5.33 -33.61
N ARG A 130 -10.15 -5.71 -32.35
CA ARG A 130 -11.24 -5.37 -31.42
C ARG A 130 -11.14 -3.93 -30.96
N LYS A 131 -12.31 -3.33 -30.68
CA LYS A 131 -12.43 -2.03 -30.02
C LYS A 131 -12.64 -2.21 -28.51
N PRO A 132 -12.34 -1.20 -27.67
CA PRO A 132 -12.45 -1.28 -26.21
C PRO A 132 -13.80 -1.82 -25.69
N GLY A 133 -14.91 -1.48 -26.36
CA GLY A 133 -16.25 -1.98 -25.98
C GLY A 133 -16.44 -3.50 -26.16
N GLN A 134 -15.56 -4.17 -26.90
CA GLN A 134 -15.61 -5.62 -27.17
C GLN A 134 -14.64 -6.40 -26.26
N LEU A 135 -14.01 -5.74 -25.29
CA LEU A 135 -13.01 -6.29 -24.42
C LEU A 135 -13.55 -6.47 -22.97
N SER A 136 -13.08 -7.52 -22.31
CA SER A 136 -13.27 -7.66 -20.85
C SER A 136 -12.50 -6.58 -20.08
N GLY A 137 -12.80 -6.41 -18.77
CA GLY A 137 -12.08 -5.47 -17.91
C GLY A 137 -10.57 -5.69 -17.92
N GLY A 138 -10.11 -6.93 -17.71
CA GLY A 138 -8.69 -7.28 -17.73
C GLY A 138 -8.03 -7.08 -19.11
N GLN A 139 -8.75 -7.37 -20.21
CA GLN A 139 -8.26 -7.09 -21.55
C GLN A 139 -8.07 -5.59 -21.79
N ARG A 140 -9.05 -4.75 -21.37
CA ARG A 140 -8.91 -3.28 -21.45
C ARG A 140 -7.71 -2.80 -20.64
N GLN A 141 -7.50 -3.34 -19.47
CA GLN A 141 -6.35 -3.00 -18.65
C GLN A 141 -5.03 -3.39 -19.32
N ARG A 142 -4.89 -4.62 -19.83
CA ARG A 142 -3.68 -5.05 -20.57
C ARG A 142 -3.41 -4.12 -21.74
N VAL A 143 -4.43 -3.67 -22.47
CA VAL A 143 -4.27 -2.68 -23.53
C VAL A 143 -3.77 -1.34 -22.99
N ALA A 144 -4.27 -0.86 -21.83
CA ALA A 144 -3.80 0.38 -21.22
C ALA A 144 -2.34 0.29 -20.76
N VAL A 145 -1.96 -0.82 -20.12
CA VAL A 145 -0.57 -1.12 -19.75
C VAL A 145 0.32 -1.21 -21.00
N GLY A 146 -0.12 -1.93 -22.03
CA GLY A 146 0.59 -2.06 -23.31
C GLY A 146 0.84 -0.69 -23.96
N ARG A 147 -0.16 0.21 -23.94
CA ARG A 147 -0.01 1.57 -24.45
C ARG A 147 1.06 2.38 -23.69
N ALA A 148 1.26 2.09 -22.42
CA ALA A 148 2.34 2.69 -21.63
C ALA A 148 3.71 2.07 -22.02
N LEU A 149 3.79 0.75 -22.15
CA LEU A 149 5.04 0.02 -22.40
C LEU A 149 5.64 0.30 -23.77
N VAL A 150 4.82 0.40 -24.83
CA VAL A 150 5.32 0.68 -26.19
C VAL A 150 6.12 1.99 -26.29
N ARG A 151 5.93 2.91 -25.31
CA ARG A 151 6.60 4.22 -25.31
C ARG A 151 8.06 4.16 -24.88
N LYS A 152 8.51 3.10 -24.17
CA LYS A 152 9.84 3.01 -23.55
C LYS A 152 10.12 4.29 -22.73
N ALA A 153 9.26 4.56 -21.77
CA ALA A 153 9.30 5.77 -20.95
C ALA A 153 10.45 5.70 -19.92
N GLU A 154 10.88 6.87 -19.45
CA GLU A 154 11.88 6.99 -18.37
C GLU A 154 11.27 6.78 -16.98
N ALA A 155 9.96 6.87 -16.84
CA ALA A 155 9.20 6.49 -15.64
C ALA A 155 7.78 6.05 -16.00
N TYR A 156 7.23 5.09 -15.25
CA TYR A 156 5.87 4.60 -15.39
C TYR A 156 5.03 5.01 -14.18
N LEU A 157 3.84 5.53 -14.43
CA LEU A 157 2.91 6.03 -13.42
C LEU A 157 1.59 5.28 -13.53
N LEU A 158 1.14 4.61 -12.49
CA LEU A 158 -0.07 3.80 -12.49
C LEU A 158 -1.04 4.31 -11.41
N ASP A 159 -2.18 4.88 -11.83
CA ASP A 159 -3.22 5.43 -10.93
C ASP A 159 -4.34 4.40 -10.74
N GLU A 160 -4.32 3.66 -9.65
CA GLU A 160 -5.30 2.61 -9.27
C GLU A 160 -5.70 1.67 -10.44
N PRO A 161 -4.75 1.07 -11.16
CA PRO A 161 -5.06 0.37 -12.41
C PRO A 161 -5.92 -0.89 -12.21
N LEU A 162 -5.99 -1.47 -11.01
CA LEU A 162 -6.72 -2.70 -10.71
C LEU A 162 -8.09 -2.49 -10.05
N SER A 163 -8.44 -1.25 -9.69
CA SER A 163 -9.63 -0.94 -8.88
C SER A 163 -10.96 -1.36 -9.51
N ASN A 164 -11.03 -1.41 -10.85
CA ASN A 164 -12.25 -1.73 -11.60
C ASN A 164 -12.37 -3.21 -12.00
N LEU A 165 -11.55 -4.09 -11.42
CA LEU A 165 -11.55 -5.53 -11.68
C LEU A 165 -12.20 -6.30 -10.54
N ASP A 166 -12.86 -7.42 -10.87
CA ASP A 166 -13.27 -8.41 -9.88
C ASP A 166 -12.06 -9.07 -9.20
N ALA A 167 -12.27 -9.71 -8.04
CA ALA A 167 -11.20 -10.23 -7.20
C ALA A 167 -10.31 -11.27 -7.92
N LEU A 168 -10.92 -12.21 -8.64
CA LEU A 168 -10.17 -13.27 -9.32
C LEU A 168 -9.31 -12.74 -10.47
N LEU A 169 -9.88 -11.81 -11.25
CA LEU A 169 -9.16 -11.16 -12.35
C LEU A 169 -8.06 -10.24 -11.82
N ARG A 170 -8.31 -9.51 -10.72
CA ARG A 170 -7.34 -8.65 -10.05
C ARG A 170 -6.09 -9.42 -9.63
N GLU A 171 -6.26 -10.61 -9.05
CA GLU A 171 -5.14 -11.47 -8.64
C GLU A 171 -4.24 -11.85 -9.83
N ARG A 172 -4.85 -12.32 -10.93
CA ARG A 172 -4.11 -12.69 -12.15
C ARG A 172 -3.36 -11.51 -12.75
N VAL A 173 -4.05 -10.39 -12.93
CA VAL A 173 -3.45 -9.20 -13.56
C VAL A 173 -2.39 -8.56 -12.65
N ARG A 174 -2.50 -8.68 -11.33
CA ARG A 174 -1.45 -8.27 -10.39
C ARG A 174 -0.15 -9.04 -10.63
N ALA A 175 -0.25 -10.37 -10.81
CA ALA A 175 0.93 -11.19 -11.14
C ALA A 175 1.56 -10.78 -12.48
N ASP A 176 0.74 -10.53 -13.52
CA ASP A 176 1.19 -10.04 -14.82
C ASP A 176 1.94 -8.70 -14.67
N ILE A 177 1.36 -7.73 -13.94
CA ILE A 177 1.99 -6.42 -13.70
C ILE A 177 3.35 -6.58 -13.04
N LYS A 178 3.46 -7.42 -12.00
CA LYS A 178 4.74 -7.67 -11.32
C LYS A 178 5.81 -8.16 -12.29
N GLN A 179 5.51 -9.15 -13.11
CA GLN A 179 6.46 -9.70 -14.08
C GLN A 179 6.84 -8.68 -15.16
N ILE A 180 5.87 -7.96 -15.69
CA ILE A 180 6.07 -6.97 -16.75
C ILE A 180 6.99 -5.84 -16.31
N PHE A 181 6.73 -5.28 -15.11
CA PHE A 181 7.51 -4.14 -14.62
C PHE A 181 8.83 -4.55 -13.97
N ALA A 182 8.97 -5.78 -13.46
CA ALA A 182 10.27 -6.31 -13.03
C ALA A 182 11.30 -6.39 -14.19
N ALA A 183 10.83 -6.55 -15.43
CA ALA A 183 11.69 -6.54 -16.60
C ALA A 183 12.05 -5.13 -17.11
N GLN A 184 11.41 -4.08 -16.58
CA GLN A 184 11.70 -2.70 -16.95
C GLN A 184 12.84 -2.13 -16.09
N LYS A 185 13.71 -1.34 -16.71
CA LYS A 185 14.78 -0.63 -16.00
C LYS A 185 14.32 0.71 -15.40
N ALA A 186 13.21 1.26 -15.90
CA ALA A 186 12.68 2.54 -15.45
C ALA A 186 11.92 2.41 -14.12
N PRO A 187 11.93 3.45 -13.26
CA PRO A 187 11.17 3.50 -12.02
C PRO A 187 9.67 3.45 -12.29
N VAL A 188 8.95 2.80 -11.37
CA VAL A 188 7.49 2.71 -11.38
C VAL A 188 6.93 3.37 -10.14
N VAL A 189 5.96 4.28 -10.30
CA VAL A 189 5.16 4.83 -9.20
C VAL A 189 3.73 4.33 -9.35
N TYR A 190 3.28 3.60 -8.36
CA TYR A 190 1.97 2.96 -8.31
C TYR A 190 1.12 3.56 -7.22
N VAL A 191 -0.13 3.85 -7.51
CA VAL A 191 -1.10 4.33 -6.53
C VAL A 191 -2.16 3.27 -6.29
N THR A 192 -2.41 2.96 -5.03
CA THR A 192 -3.51 2.07 -4.63
C THR A 192 -4.00 2.38 -3.22
N HIS A 193 -5.20 1.91 -2.90
CA HIS A 193 -5.71 1.81 -1.53
C HIS A 193 -5.75 0.33 -1.06
N ASP A 194 -5.40 -0.61 -1.93
CA ASP A 194 -5.34 -2.05 -1.63
C ASP A 194 -3.98 -2.42 -1.05
N GLN A 195 -3.99 -2.89 0.20
CA GLN A 195 -2.77 -3.28 0.92
C GLN A 195 -2.10 -4.49 0.28
N THR A 196 -2.89 -5.44 -0.25
CA THR A 196 -2.35 -6.65 -0.89
C THR A 196 -1.55 -6.30 -2.14
N GLU A 197 -2.04 -5.32 -2.93
CA GLU A 197 -1.29 -4.81 -4.08
C GLU A 197 0.03 -4.18 -3.64
N ALA A 198 -0.01 -3.30 -2.64
CA ALA A 198 1.18 -2.64 -2.12
C ALA A 198 2.22 -3.64 -1.60
N MET A 199 1.79 -4.62 -0.80
CA MET A 199 2.69 -5.62 -0.21
C MET A 199 3.29 -6.59 -1.23
N THR A 200 2.57 -6.88 -2.33
CA THR A 200 3.01 -7.91 -3.29
C THR A 200 3.77 -7.35 -4.49
N LEU A 201 3.48 -6.12 -4.92
CA LEU A 201 4.09 -5.53 -6.12
C LEU A 201 5.37 -4.76 -5.82
N SER A 202 5.45 -4.12 -4.66
CA SER A 202 6.43 -3.05 -4.41
C SER A 202 7.78 -3.54 -3.93
N SER A 203 8.83 -2.83 -4.32
CA SER A 203 10.12 -2.84 -3.63
C SER A 203 10.11 -1.87 -2.43
N GLN A 204 9.37 -0.75 -2.56
CA GLN A 204 9.20 0.27 -1.53
C GLN A 204 7.73 0.68 -1.42
N VAL A 205 7.24 0.92 -0.22
CA VAL A 205 5.90 1.45 0.05
C VAL A 205 6.01 2.76 0.82
N ALA A 206 5.41 3.81 0.29
CA ALA A 206 5.18 5.06 1.00
C ALA A 206 3.73 5.06 1.53
N VAL A 207 3.57 4.96 2.84
CA VAL A 207 2.26 5.07 3.49
C VAL A 207 1.94 6.54 3.69
N LEU A 208 0.85 7.01 3.08
CA LEU A 208 0.43 8.40 3.13
C LEU A 208 -0.80 8.57 4.04
N ASN A 209 -0.80 9.64 4.84
CA ASN A 209 -1.95 10.08 5.60
C ASN A 209 -2.01 11.61 5.68
N ASN A 210 -3.18 12.20 5.46
CA ASN A 210 -3.42 13.65 5.57
C ASN A 210 -2.40 14.53 4.80
N GLY A 211 -1.88 14.02 3.69
CA GLY A 211 -0.93 14.73 2.83
C GLY A 211 0.54 14.55 3.21
N TYR A 212 0.86 13.78 4.25
CA TYR A 212 2.22 13.46 4.69
C TYR A 212 2.58 12.00 4.42
N VAL A 213 3.86 11.73 4.20
CA VAL A 213 4.42 10.37 4.24
C VAL A 213 4.60 10.00 5.71
N GLN A 214 3.92 8.96 6.15
CA GLN A 214 4.00 8.42 7.51
C GLN A 214 5.17 7.46 7.68
N GLN A 215 5.43 6.67 6.64
CA GLN A 215 6.56 5.75 6.58
C GLN A 215 6.90 5.44 5.13
N LEU A 216 8.19 5.32 4.83
CA LEU A 216 8.72 4.82 3.56
C LEU A 216 9.69 3.68 3.87
N ALA A 217 9.37 2.48 3.44
CA ALA A 217 10.17 1.28 3.69
C ALA A 217 9.78 0.13 2.75
N PRO A 218 10.58 -0.95 2.67
CA PRO A 218 10.15 -2.20 2.06
C PRO A 218 8.85 -2.74 2.69
N PRO A 219 8.01 -3.48 1.94
CA PRO A 219 6.73 -4.00 2.44
C PRO A 219 6.84 -4.75 3.77
N ALA A 220 7.87 -5.60 3.92
CA ALA A 220 8.09 -6.36 5.16
C ALA A 220 8.31 -5.45 6.37
N ASP A 221 9.05 -4.34 6.22
CA ASP A 221 9.32 -3.40 7.31
C ASP A 221 8.08 -2.57 7.65
N ILE A 222 7.29 -2.17 6.64
CA ILE A 222 5.98 -1.51 6.88
C ILE A 222 5.08 -2.39 7.75
N TYR A 223 5.09 -3.71 7.51
CA TYR A 223 4.26 -4.65 8.25
C TYR A 223 4.81 -4.97 9.63
N ASN A 224 6.11 -5.30 9.71
CA ASN A 224 6.72 -5.80 10.94
C ASN A 224 7.20 -4.68 11.87
N HIS A 225 7.56 -3.50 11.34
CA HIS A 225 8.13 -2.39 12.08
C HIS A 225 7.41 -1.08 11.76
N PRO A 226 6.10 -0.96 12.09
CA PRO A 226 5.34 0.25 11.84
C PRO A 226 5.90 1.42 12.65
N ALA A 227 6.13 2.57 12.00
CA ALA A 227 6.75 3.74 12.60
C ALA A 227 5.81 4.45 13.61
N ASN A 228 4.50 4.30 13.45
CA ASN A 228 3.52 4.96 14.30
C ASN A 228 2.18 4.20 14.34
N LEU A 229 1.28 4.64 15.23
CA LEU A 229 -0.06 4.09 15.41
C LEU A 229 -0.90 4.06 14.13
N PHE A 230 -0.76 5.10 13.28
CA PHE A 230 -1.50 5.12 12.03
C PHE A 230 -1.08 3.97 11.13
N VAL A 231 0.23 3.79 10.90
CA VAL A 231 0.74 2.70 10.04
C VAL A 231 0.37 1.34 10.64
N ALA A 232 0.55 1.15 11.96
CA ALA A 232 0.22 -0.07 12.67
C ALA A 232 -1.24 -0.49 12.51
N GLY A 233 -2.17 0.47 12.66
CA GLY A 233 -3.60 0.23 12.54
C GLY A 233 -4.12 0.20 11.10
N PHE A 234 -3.44 0.89 10.17
CA PHE A 234 -3.86 0.96 8.78
C PHE A 234 -3.42 -0.29 7.99
N VAL A 235 -2.21 -0.83 8.27
CA VAL A 235 -1.63 -1.96 7.53
C VAL A 235 -1.88 -3.27 8.25
N GLY A 236 -2.48 -4.22 7.53
CA GLY A 236 -2.83 -5.57 7.99
C GLY A 236 -4.34 -5.84 7.96
N SER A 237 -4.69 -7.07 7.63
CA SER A 237 -6.07 -7.56 7.65
C SER A 237 -6.06 -9.02 8.18
N PRO A 238 -6.54 -9.23 9.42
CA PRO A 238 -7.12 -8.28 10.36
C PRO A 238 -6.14 -7.20 10.85
N GLN A 239 -6.70 -6.06 11.32
CA GLN A 239 -5.89 -4.97 11.85
C GLN A 239 -5.19 -5.37 13.15
N MET A 240 -4.03 -4.74 13.44
CA MET A 240 -3.31 -4.88 14.71
C MET A 240 -4.22 -4.55 15.92
N ASN A 241 -4.13 -5.33 16.99
CA ASN A 241 -4.68 -4.93 18.26
C ASN A 241 -3.91 -3.70 18.76
N LEU A 242 -4.59 -2.59 18.99
CA LEU A 242 -4.04 -1.36 19.56
C LEU A 242 -4.81 -1.02 20.83
N LEU A 243 -4.17 -1.20 21.98
CA LEU A 243 -4.81 -1.09 23.28
C LEU A 243 -4.09 -0.06 24.14
N THR A 244 -4.78 1.04 24.46
CA THR A 244 -4.27 2.02 25.42
C THR A 244 -4.42 1.47 26.83
N ILE A 245 -3.31 1.25 27.52
CA ILE A 245 -3.26 0.61 28.83
C ILE A 245 -2.42 1.42 29.81
N PRO A 246 -2.80 1.44 31.12
CA PRO A 246 -2.07 2.17 32.14
C PRO A 246 -0.74 1.48 32.47
N CYS A 247 0.28 2.28 32.78
CA CYS A 247 1.57 1.80 33.22
C CYS A 247 1.67 1.85 34.79
N LYS A 248 2.34 0.85 35.33
CA LYS A 248 2.62 0.76 36.77
C LYS A 248 4.04 0.25 36.99
N GLY A 249 4.96 1.16 37.26
CA GLY A 249 6.39 0.83 37.36
C GLY A 249 6.93 0.30 36.02
N ASN A 250 7.51 -0.89 36.01
CA ASN A 250 8.07 -1.54 34.80
C ASN A 250 7.06 -2.42 34.06
N SER A 251 5.77 -2.23 34.27
CA SER A 251 4.72 -3.05 33.65
C SER A 251 3.57 -2.19 33.18
N ALA A 252 2.91 -2.64 32.13
CA ALA A 252 1.63 -2.12 31.66
C ALA A 252 0.51 -3.10 32.03
N MET A 253 -0.68 -2.58 32.36
CA MET A 253 -1.79 -3.40 32.84
C MET A 253 -2.82 -3.64 31.76
N LEU A 254 -2.87 -4.86 31.23
CA LEU A 254 -3.90 -5.28 30.27
C LEU A 254 -5.03 -6.02 31.03
N GLY A 255 -6.09 -5.31 31.35
CA GLY A 255 -7.07 -5.79 32.33
C GLY A 255 -6.42 -5.99 33.70
N ASP A 256 -6.58 -7.18 34.28
CA ASP A 256 -5.96 -7.55 35.55
C ASP A 256 -4.57 -8.18 35.41
N PHE A 257 -4.03 -8.23 34.20
CA PHE A 257 -2.74 -8.87 33.84
C PHE A 257 -1.63 -7.85 33.64
N SER A 258 -0.44 -8.20 34.14
CA SER A 258 0.76 -7.39 34.04
C SER A 258 1.58 -7.83 32.80
N ILE A 259 1.84 -6.89 31.89
CA ILE A 259 2.70 -7.07 30.72
C ILE A 259 3.99 -6.32 30.96
N THR A 260 5.13 -7.00 30.83
CA THR A 260 6.44 -6.39 31.08
C THR A 260 6.76 -5.35 30.03
N LEU A 261 7.14 -4.15 30.45
CA LEU A 261 7.60 -3.08 29.58
C LEU A 261 9.10 -3.25 29.25
N PRO A 262 9.55 -2.87 28.04
CA PRO A 262 10.95 -2.65 27.80
C PRO A 262 11.48 -1.49 28.66
N LYS A 263 12.80 -1.34 28.73
CA LYS A 263 13.40 -0.22 29.49
C LYS A 263 13.22 1.08 28.69
N PHE A 264 12.34 1.93 29.13
CA PHE A 264 12.19 3.29 28.62
C PHE A 264 12.99 4.29 29.45
N SER A 265 13.38 5.40 28.85
CA SER A 265 14.04 6.52 29.54
C SER A 265 13.13 7.22 30.57
N SER A 266 11.81 7.17 30.37
CA SER A 266 10.79 7.62 31.31
C SER A 266 9.59 6.68 31.27
N SER A 267 8.96 6.41 32.42
CA SER A 267 7.74 5.61 32.47
C SER A 267 6.53 6.49 32.20
N PRO A 268 5.86 6.37 31.04
CA PRO A 268 4.64 7.15 30.78
C PRO A 268 3.49 6.65 31.67
N PRO A 269 2.47 7.48 31.96
CA PRO A 269 1.30 7.04 32.73
C PRO A 269 0.44 6.01 31.97
N GLN A 270 0.43 6.10 30.66
CA GLN A 270 -0.26 5.20 29.74
C GLN A 270 0.59 4.96 28.50
N ILE A 271 0.37 3.81 27.86
CA ILE A 271 1.06 3.40 26.63
C ILE A 271 0.08 2.66 25.72
N VAL A 272 0.32 2.68 24.40
CA VAL A 272 -0.43 1.82 23.49
C VAL A 272 0.35 0.55 23.22
N LEU A 273 -0.24 -0.58 23.60
CA LEU A 273 0.22 -1.91 23.23
C LEU A 273 -0.30 -2.25 21.83
N GLY A 274 0.60 -2.56 20.92
CA GLY A 274 0.29 -3.07 19.58
C GLY A 274 0.73 -4.52 19.46
N ILE A 275 -0.17 -5.41 19.05
CA ILE A 275 0.16 -6.80 18.70
C ILE A 275 -0.75 -7.28 17.57
N ARG A 276 -0.17 -7.92 16.56
CA ARG A 276 -0.96 -8.46 15.46
C ARG A 276 -1.76 -9.69 15.87
N PRO A 277 -2.98 -9.89 15.35
CA PRO A 277 -3.82 -11.05 15.69
C PRO A 277 -3.15 -12.39 15.44
N GLU A 278 -2.30 -12.53 14.43
CA GLU A 278 -1.56 -13.74 14.11
C GLU A 278 -0.42 -14.07 15.09
N HIS A 279 0.01 -13.07 15.87
CA HIS A 279 1.02 -13.27 16.90
C HIS A 279 0.41 -13.59 18.29
N VAL A 280 -0.90 -13.37 18.44
CA VAL A 280 -1.63 -13.77 19.63
C VAL A 280 -2.05 -15.23 19.48
N ARG A 281 -1.62 -16.08 20.40
CA ARG A 281 -1.89 -17.52 20.34
C ARG A 281 -2.39 -18.08 21.68
N VAL A 282 -2.88 -19.30 21.69
CA VAL A 282 -3.19 -20.00 22.94
C VAL A 282 -1.90 -20.18 23.74
N ALA A 283 -1.98 -19.91 25.04
CA ALA A 283 -0.83 -19.98 25.91
C ALA A 283 -0.37 -21.43 26.13
N LEU A 284 0.94 -21.60 26.13
CA LEU A 284 1.63 -22.83 26.53
C LEU A 284 2.13 -22.70 27.98
N PRO A 285 2.44 -23.81 28.68
CA PRO A 285 2.90 -23.78 30.07
C PRO A 285 4.14 -22.92 30.32
N GLU A 286 5.00 -22.76 29.32
CA GLU A 286 6.25 -21.99 29.38
C GLU A 286 6.07 -20.49 29.13
N ASP A 287 4.90 -20.05 28.70
CA ASP A 287 4.66 -18.64 28.39
C ASP A 287 4.61 -17.79 29.66
N THR A 288 5.36 -16.71 29.64
CA THR A 288 5.50 -15.78 30.77
C THR A 288 4.55 -14.59 30.71
N GLN A 289 4.16 -14.17 29.48
CA GLN A 289 3.23 -13.06 29.27
C GLN A 289 1.91 -13.61 28.74
N THR A 290 0.98 -13.82 29.65
CA THR A 290 -0.33 -14.39 29.32
C THR A 290 -1.47 -13.58 29.91
N VAL A 291 -2.61 -13.62 29.23
CA VAL A 291 -3.86 -12.99 29.66
C VAL A 291 -4.99 -14.02 29.58
N LYS A 292 -5.86 -14.03 30.57
CA LYS A 292 -7.10 -14.82 30.56
C LYS A 292 -8.26 -13.97 30.12
N GLY A 293 -9.16 -14.57 29.39
CA GLY A 293 -10.37 -13.89 28.97
C GLY A 293 -11.44 -14.86 28.49
N ARG A 294 -12.59 -14.28 28.16
CA ARG A 294 -13.72 -15.05 27.64
C ARG A 294 -13.95 -14.70 26.17
N VAL A 295 -14.06 -15.73 25.33
CA VAL A 295 -14.45 -15.57 23.94
C VAL A 295 -15.88 -15.05 23.87
N TYR A 296 -16.11 -14.03 23.04
CA TYR A 296 -17.45 -13.48 22.83
C TYR A 296 -17.86 -13.36 21.37
N LEU A 297 -16.90 -13.45 20.43
CA LEU A 297 -17.16 -13.46 18.99
C LEU A 297 -16.12 -14.33 18.27
N VAL A 298 -16.61 -15.15 17.37
CA VAL A 298 -15.79 -15.98 16.50
C VAL A 298 -16.21 -15.76 15.04
N GLU A 299 -15.27 -15.29 14.21
CA GLU A 299 -15.48 -15.06 12.79
C GLU A 299 -14.68 -16.08 11.98
N ASN A 300 -15.35 -16.84 11.13
CA ASN A 300 -14.68 -17.85 10.29
C ASN A 300 -14.14 -17.21 9.01
N LEU A 301 -12.80 -17.13 8.87
CA LEU A 301 -12.11 -16.60 7.70
C LEU A 301 -11.65 -17.70 6.73
N GLY A 302 -12.11 -18.93 6.89
CA GLY A 302 -11.74 -20.09 6.09
C GLY A 302 -10.48 -20.77 6.61
N MET A 303 -9.30 -20.22 6.35
CA MET A 303 -8.02 -20.78 6.81
C MET A 303 -7.78 -20.60 8.32
N TYR A 304 -8.41 -19.61 8.94
CA TYR A 304 -8.32 -19.27 10.37
C TYR A 304 -9.67 -18.82 10.89
N LYS A 305 -9.82 -18.86 12.21
CA LYS A 305 -10.87 -18.16 12.94
C LYS A 305 -10.31 -16.92 13.60
N LEU A 306 -10.93 -15.77 13.38
CA LEU A 306 -10.64 -14.56 14.13
C LEU A 306 -11.47 -14.60 15.41
N VAL A 307 -10.80 -14.83 16.52
CA VAL A 307 -11.41 -14.99 17.83
C VAL A 307 -11.23 -13.71 18.64
N SER A 308 -12.33 -13.09 19.04
CA SER A 308 -12.36 -11.89 19.87
C SER A 308 -12.60 -12.27 21.32
N VAL A 309 -11.65 -11.90 22.18
CA VAL A 309 -11.61 -12.27 23.60
C VAL A 309 -11.72 -11.02 24.46
N ARG A 310 -12.71 -10.98 25.36
CA ARG A 310 -12.75 -9.98 26.43
C ARG A 310 -11.79 -10.42 27.54
N VAL A 311 -10.74 -9.65 27.71
CA VAL A 311 -9.72 -9.92 28.75
C VAL A 311 -10.34 -9.71 30.12
N ALA A 312 -10.06 -10.62 31.05
CA ALA A 312 -10.56 -10.49 32.44
C ALA A 312 -10.05 -9.17 33.03
N SER A 313 -11.00 -8.40 33.55
CA SER A 313 -10.73 -7.06 34.08
C SER A 313 -11.75 -6.70 35.17
N SER A 314 -11.28 -6.03 36.21
CA SER A 314 -12.13 -5.37 37.18
C SER A 314 -12.74 -4.04 36.69
N GLN A 315 -12.36 -3.60 35.47
CA GLN A 315 -12.89 -2.38 34.84
C GLN A 315 -14.29 -2.62 34.25
N THR A 316 -15.05 -1.54 34.13
CA THR A 316 -16.42 -1.57 33.57
C THR A 316 -16.44 -1.99 32.11
N GLU A 317 -15.41 -1.60 31.34
CA GLU A 317 -15.23 -2.00 29.93
C GLU A 317 -13.94 -2.80 29.81
N PRO A 318 -14.03 -4.14 29.74
CA PRO A 318 -12.85 -5.00 29.56
C PRO A 318 -12.20 -4.80 28.20
N PRO A 319 -10.87 -4.74 28.14
CA PRO A 319 -10.17 -4.65 26.85
C PRO A 319 -10.43 -5.89 26.01
N THR A 320 -10.54 -5.68 24.70
CA THR A 320 -10.74 -6.75 23.71
C THR A 320 -9.46 -7.07 22.97
N LEU A 321 -9.09 -8.33 22.95
CA LEU A 321 -7.95 -8.85 22.21
C LEU A 321 -8.43 -9.79 21.11
N ARG A 322 -7.94 -9.62 19.88
CA ARG A 322 -8.23 -10.49 18.74
C ARG A 322 -7.05 -11.41 18.45
N ALA A 323 -7.32 -12.68 18.18
CA ALA A 323 -6.34 -13.69 17.81
C ALA A 323 -6.76 -14.42 16.56
N LEU A 324 -5.81 -14.75 15.67
CA LEU A 324 -6.02 -15.67 14.55
C LEU A 324 -5.67 -17.07 15.01
N LEU A 325 -6.69 -17.91 15.23
CA LEU A 325 -6.53 -19.26 15.75
C LEU A 325 -6.92 -20.32 14.70
N PRO A 326 -6.44 -21.57 14.86
CA PRO A 326 -6.75 -22.67 13.95
C PRO A 326 -8.26 -22.88 13.77
N PRO A 327 -8.71 -23.29 12.55
CA PRO A 327 -10.14 -23.42 12.24
C PRO A 327 -10.80 -24.65 12.84
N ASP A 328 -10.04 -25.68 13.17
CA ASP A 328 -10.52 -27.05 13.53
C ASP A 328 -11.04 -27.10 14.97
N GLN A 329 -10.70 -26.12 15.81
CA GLN A 329 -11.11 -26.06 17.21
C GLN A 329 -12.36 -25.20 17.37
N ASN A 330 -13.27 -25.62 18.27
CA ASN A 330 -14.41 -24.80 18.67
C ASN A 330 -14.00 -23.84 19.78
N TRP A 331 -14.20 -22.55 19.56
CA TRP A 331 -13.82 -21.47 20.46
C TRP A 331 -15.03 -20.78 21.12
N ASP A 332 -16.26 -21.24 20.87
CA ASP A 332 -17.48 -20.55 21.30
C ASP A 332 -17.64 -20.56 22.83
N ASN A 333 -17.78 -19.35 23.41
CA ASN A 333 -18.06 -19.10 24.85
C ASN A 333 -17.05 -19.72 25.85
N GLU A 334 -15.86 -20.09 25.40
CA GLU A 334 -14.84 -20.68 26.25
C GLU A 334 -14.03 -19.61 27.02
N GLU A 335 -13.57 -19.95 28.20
CA GLU A 335 -12.47 -19.25 28.84
C GLU A 335 -11.16 -19.69 28.18
N ILE A 336 -10.37 -18.72 27.77
CA ILE A 336 -9.11 -18.97 27.07
C ILE A 336 -7.97 -18.18 27.71
N THR A 337 -6.81 -18.80 27.74
CA THR A 337 -5.57 -18.10 28.09
C THR A 337 -4.78 -17.86 26.82
N LEU A 338 -4.50 -16.59 26.52
CA LEU A 338 -3.74 -16.16 25.36
C LEU A 338 -2.33 -15.73 25.79
N ALA A 339 -1.35 -16.08 24.99
CA ALA A 339 0.03 -15.61 25.11
C ALA A 339 0.27 -14.40 24.20
N LEU A 340 1.03 -13.43 24.69
CA LEU A 340 1.50 -12.27 23.98
C LEU A 340 3.05 -12.30 23.96
N PRO A 341 3.68 -12.95 22.96
CA PRO A 341 5.13 -13.02 22.87
C PRO A 341 5.76 -11.62 22.83
N SER A 342 6.71 -11.37 23.71
CA SER A 342 7.31 -10.03 23.90
C SER A 342 7.97 -9.47 22.66
N GLU A 343 8.56 -10.33 21.84
CA GLU A 343 9.21 -10.00 20.57
C GLU A 343 8.25 -9.51 19.49
N ASN A 344 6.94 -9.76 19.66
CA ASN A 344 5.89 -9.35 18.74
C ASN A 344 5.05 -8.17 19.23
N ILE A 345 5.37 -7.65 20.42
CA ILE A 345 4.69 -6.49 20.99
C ILE A 345 5.37 -5.20 20.51
N HIS A 346 4.57 -4.29 19.99
CA HIS A 346 4.97 -2.92 19.67
C HIS A 346 4.44 -1.97 20.73
N TRP A 347 5.24 -0.98 21.07
CA TRP A 347 4.86 0.02 22.07
C TRP A 347 4.82 1.40 21.42
N PHE A 348 3.70 2.11 21.60
CA PHE A 348 3.55 3.44 21.02
C PHE A 348 3.20 4.46 22.10
N ASP A 349 3.70 5.67 21.89
CA ASP A 349 3.34 6.82 22.71
C ASP A 349 1.89 7.23 22.45
N VAL A 350 1.15 7.56 23.53
CA VAL A 350 -0.28 7.89 23.44
C VAL A 350 -0.51 9.27 22.78
N GLU A 351 0.40 10.22 22.98
CA GLU A 351 0.24 11.60 22.51
C GLU A 351 0.76 11.80 21.10
N SER A 352 1.99 11.37 20.83
CA SER A 352 2.60 11.50 19.49
C SER A 352 2.13 10.41 18.52
N GLY A 353 1.78 9.23 19.03
CA GLY A 353 1.49 8.05 18.25
C GLY A 353 2.72 7.35 17.70
N ASP A 354 3.93 7.82 17.98
CA ASP A 354 5.17 7.23 17.49
C ASP A 354 5.55 5.97 18.26
N VAL A 355 6.29 5.06 17.59
CA VAL A 355 6.81 3.87 18.25
C VAL A 355 7.89 4.26 19.25
N PHE A 356 7.84 3.69 20.45
CA PHE A 356 8.96 3.75 21.39
C PHE A 356 10.13 2.91 20.85
N GLN A 357 11.28 3.53 20.77
CA GLN A 357 12.56 2.88 20.37
C GLN A 357 13.28 2.33 21.60
#